data_b16e809d531de6efb6d48349fb4fd5fa
#
_entry.id   b16e809d531de6efb6d48349fb4fd5fa
#
_cell.length_a   1.000
_cell.length_b   1.000
_cell.length_c   1.000
_cell.angle_alpha   90.00
_cell.angle_beta   90.00
_cell.angle_gamma   90.00
#
_symmetry.space_group_name_H-M   'P 1'
#
loop_
_entity.id
_entity.type
_entity.pdbx_description
1 polymer ?
#
loop_
_entity_poly.entity_id
_entity_poly.type
_entity_poly.pdbx_seq_one_letter_code
_entity_poly.pdbx_strand_id
1 'polypeptide(L)'
;LEQVDCLNNLTDNTVVASLPLILSKANAKNIPVFGSEIEQVKIGCLAAMGLDYVDLGKQTGRMAAEVLKGEKKASELNFEVIETAAFYGNSKVAEDLGITFPENLASNAKELFTEITQ
;
A
#
# COMPACT_ATOMS: atom_id res chain seq x y z
N LEU A 1 13.35 -14.83 -10.60
CA LEU A 1 12.41 -15.39 -9.61
C LEU A 1 12.85 -16.72 -8.98
N GLU A 2 13.91 -17.37 -9.48
CA GLU A 2 14.40 -18.65 -8.93
C GLU A 2 15.27 -18.51 -7.67
N GLN A 3 15.59 -17.28 -7.27
CA GLN A 3 16.51 -16.97 -6.17
C GLN A 3 15.83 -16.11 -5.08
N VAL A 4 14.51 -15.99 -5.12
CA VAL A 4 13.77 -15.15 -4.18
C VAL A 4 12.50 -15.85 -3.70
N ASP A 5 12.15 -15.64 -2.45
CA ASP A 5 10.95 -16.19 -1.81
C ASP A 5 9.77 -15.21 -1.84
N CYS A 6 10.03 -13.94 -2.09
CA CYS A 6 9.02 -12.89 -2.24
C CYS A 6 9.56 -11.72 -3.08
N LEU A 7 8.64 -10.88 -3.56
CA LEU A 7 8.95 -9.60 -4.18
C LEU A 7 8.35 -8.47 -3.34
N ASN A 8 9.04 -7.36 -3.26
CA ASN A 8 8.53 -6.11 -2.67
C ASN A 8 8.62 -5.00 -3.71
N ASN A 9 7.48 -4.45 -4.10
CA ASN A 9 7.38 -3.38 -5.08
C ASN A 9 7.50 -2.01 -4.41
N LEU A 10 8.26 -1.14 -5.03
CA LEU A 10 8.30 0.28 -4.67
C LEU A 10 7.23 1.06 -5.47
N THR A 11 6.83 2.21 -4.95
CA THR A 11 5.94 3.13 -5.65
C THR A 11 6.73 3.90 -6.71
N ASP A 12 6.72 3.35 -7.92
CA ASP A 12 7.38 3.91 -9.10
C ASP A 12 6.48 3.71 -10.32
N ASN A 13 6.36 4.71 -11.20
CA ASN A 13 5.45 4.67 -12.33
C ASN A 13 5.76 3.52 -13.30
N THR A 14 7.04 3.19 -13.50
CA THR A 14 7.46 2.09 -14.37
C THR A 14 7.08 0.74 -13.76
N VAL A 15 7.31 0.58 -12.45
CA VAL A 15 6.94 -0.63 -11.70
C VAL A 15 5.43 -0.80 -11.72
N VAL A 16 4.66 0.25 -11.41
CA VAL A 16 3.19 0.21 -11.39
C VAL A 16 2.64 -0.16 -12.77
N ALA A 17 3.16 0.45 -13.85
CA ALA A 17 2.75 0.12 -15.22
C ALA A 17 3.07 -1.34 -15.62
N SER A 18 4.11 -1.92 -15.03
CA SER A 18 4.55 -3.29 -15.31
C SER A 18 3.96 -4.32 -14.31
N LEU A 19 3.25 -3.87 -13.28
CA LEU A 19 2.81 -4.73 -12.18
C LEU A 19 1.95 -5.92 -12.63
N PRO A 20 1.00 -5.82 -13.58
CA PRO A 20 0.26 -6.98 -14.05
C PRO A 20 1.17 -8.08 -14.63
N LEU A 21 2.22 -7.72 -15.34
CA LEU A 21 3.20 -8.68 -15.86
C LEU A 21 4.03 -9.30 -14.73
N ILE A 22 4.45 -8.50 -13.75
CA ILE A 22 5.18 -8.97 -12.57
C ILE A 22 4.35 -9.99 -11.80
N LEU A 23 3.08 -9.65 -11.51
CA LEU A 23 2.13 -10.53 -10.82
C LEU A 23 1.90 -11.83 -11.58
N SER A 24 1.68 -11.77 -12.89
CA SER A 24 1.51 -12.97 -13.73
C SER A 24 2.71 -13.92 -13.63
N LYS A 25 3.94 -13.39 -13.62
CA LYS A 25 5.16 -14.21 -13.51
C LYS A 25 5.42 -14.72 -12.09
N ALA A 26 5.09 -13.93 -11.08
CA ALA A 26 5.23 -14.31 -9.68
C ALA A 26 4.21 -15.40 -9.29
N ASN A 27 2.94 -15.22 -9.67
CA ASN A 27 1.87 -16.16 -9.41
C ASN A 27 2.13 -17.53 -10.07
N ALA A 28 2.67 -17.56 -11.28
CA ALA A 28 3.07 -18.79 -11.96
C ALA A 28 4.14 -19.61 -11.19
N LYS A 29 4.80 -19.00 -10.21
CA LYS A 29 5.83 -19.61 -9.35
C LYS A 29 5.43 -19.64 -7.87
N ASN A 30 4.20 -19.27 -7.53
CA ASN A 30 3.70 -19.13 -6.16
C ASN A 30 4.58 -18.19 -5.30
N ILE A 31 5.10 -17.11 -5.89
CA ILE A 31 5.91 -16.13 -5.20
C ILE A 31 5.02 -14.97 -4.78
N PRO A 32 4.86 -14.68 -3.46
CA PRO A 32 4.08 -13.55 -2.99
C PRO A 32 4.73 -12.23 -3.40
N VAL A 33 3.90 -11.27 -3.81
CA VAL A 33 4.31 -9.91 -4.15
C VAL A 33 3.69 -8.96 -3.12
N PHE A 34 4.53 -8.23 -2.42
CA PHE A 34 4.11 -7.16 -1.51
C PHE A 34 4.12 -5.82 -2.25
N GLY A 35 3.08 -5.04 -2.03
CA GLY A 35 2.95 -3.69 -2.55
C GLY A 35 3.42 -2.64 -1.55
N SER A 36 3.47 -1.40 -2.00
CA SER A 36 3.77 -0.23 -1.17
C SER A 36 2.57 0.70 -0.98
N GLU A 37 1.43 0.37 -1.61
CA GLU A 37 0.20 1.16 -1.51
C GLU A 37 -1.05 0.33 -1.87
N ILE A 38 -2.23 0.89 -1.59
CA ILE A 38 -3.53 0.21 -1.62
C ILE A 38 -3.92 -0.30 -3.02
N GLU A 39 -3.68 0.47 -4.09
CA GLU A 39 -4.08 0.07 -5.45
C GLU A 39 -3.30 -1.15 -5.93
N GLN A 40 -2.04 -1.30 -5.51
CA GLN A 40 -1.25 -2.49 -5.82
C GLN A 40 -1.84 -3.75 -5.16
N VAL A 41 -2.42 -3.63 -3.96
CA VAL A 41 -3.09 -4.74 -3.27
C VAL A 41 -4.39 -5.12 -3.98
N LYS A 42 -5.17 -4.14 -4.44
CA LYS A 42 -6.40 -4.40 -5.22
C LYS A 42 -6.14 -5.19 -6.48
N ILE A 43 -5.07 -4.89 -7.20
CA ILE A 43 -4.74 -5.55 -8.47
C ILE A 43 -3.93 -6.84 -8.33
N GLY A 44 -3.65 -7.30 -7.09
CA GLY A 44 -3.13 -8.64 -6.86
C GLY A 44 -1.84 -8.75 -6.05
N CYS A 45 -1.32 -7.67 -5.45
CA CYS A 45 -0.32 -7.83 -4.41
C CYS A 45 -0.94 -8.46 -3.16
N LEU A 46 -0.17 -9.27 -2.44
CA LEU A 46 -0.63 -9.96 -1.23
C LEU A 46 -1.02 -9.00 -0.13
N ALA A 47 -0.17 -8.03 0.14
CA ALA A 47 -0.38 -7.03 1.19
C ALA A 47 0.49 -5.79 0.96
N ALA A 48 0.15 -4.71 1.65
CA ALA A 48 0.94 -3.49 1.76
C ALA A 48 0.76 -2.83 3.13
N MET A 49 1.81 -2.17 3.59
CA MET A 49 1.70 -1.13 4.61
C MET A 49 1.66 0.20 3.87
N GLY A 50 0.49 0.80 3.78
CA GLY A 50 0.24 2.00 2.99
C GLY A 50 -0.21 3.19 3.82
N LEU A 51 -0.24 4.36 3.18
CA LEU A 51 -0.79 5.57 3.75
C LEU A 51 -2.31 5.60 3.55
N ASP A 52 -3.03 6.09 4.55
CA ASP A 52 -4.41 6.51 4.34
C ASP A 52 -4.41 7.89 3.66
N TYR A 53 -4.75 7.91 2.37
CA TYR A 53 -4.74 9.14 1.57
C TYR A 53 -5.76 10.18 2.04
N VAL A 54 -6.84 9.76 2.71
CA VAL A 54 -7.82 10.69 3.30
C VAL A 54 -7.19 11.42 4.49
N ASP A 55 -6.46 10.70 5.33
CA ASP A 55 -5.77 11.30 6.48
C ASP A 55 -4.59 12.17 6.03
N LEU A 56 -3.86 11.76 4.99
CA LEU A 56 -2.85 12.61 4.34
C LEU A 56 -3.47 13.91 3.81
N GLY A 57 -4.61 13.83 3.15
CA GLY A 57 -5.34 15.00 2.65
C GLY A 57 -5.78 15.93 3.78
N LYS A 58 -6.30 15.39 4.89
CA LYS A 58 -6.68 16.16 6.07
C LYS A 58 -5.47 16.86 6.71
N GLN A 59 -4.34 16.18 6.84
CA GLN A 59 -3.11 16.75 7.38
C GLN A 59 -2.62 17.90 6.50
N THR A 60 -2.52 17.68 5.20
CA THR A 60 -2.14 18.71 4.23
C THR A 60 -3.09 19.91 4.27
N GLY A 61 -4.40 19.67 4.37
CA GLY A 61 -5.41 20.71 4.50
C GLY A 61 -5.26 21.55 5.78
N ARG A 62 -4.90 20.92 6.90
CA ARG A 62 -4.61 21.66 8.16
C ARG A 62 -3.39 22.56 8.00
N MET A 63 -2.29 22.05 7.43
CA MET A 63 -1.09 22.84 7.15
C MET A 63 -1.39 24.04 6.24
N ALA A 64 -2.15 23.83 5.17
CA ALA A 64 -2.57 24.89 4.27
C ALA A 64 -3.44 25.95 4.99
N ALA A 65 -4.33 25.53 5.88
CA ALA A 65 -5.19 26.44 6.64
C ALA A 65 -4.39 27.35 7.58
N GLU A 66 -3.34 26.86 8.24
CA GLU A 66 -2.45 27.67 9.09
C GLU A 66 -1.79 28.81 8.28
N VAL A 67 -1.34 28.52 7.06
CA VAL A 67 -0.76 29.52 6.16
C VAL A 67 -1.81 30.54 5.68
N LEU A 68 -2.97 30.04 5.24
CA LEU A 68 -4.03 30.91 4.73
C LEU A 68 -4.62 31.86 5.80
N LYS A 69 -4.65 31.41 7.05
CA LYS A 69 -5.05 32.25 8.19
C LYS A 69 -3.96 33.24 8.64
N GLY A 70 -2.76 33.13 8.11
CA GLY A 70 -1.62 33.94 8.50
C GLY A 70 -1.01 33.56 9.86
N GLU A 71 -1.34 32.38 10.38
CA GLU A 71 -0.80 31.84 11.65
C GLU A 71 0.67 31.45 11.51
N LYS A 72 1.06 30.97 10.31
CA LYS A 72 2.44 30.61 9.94
C LYS A 72 2.73 31.01 8.51
N LYS A 73 4.00 31.24 8.19
CA LYS A 73 4.46 31.32 6.80
C LYS A 73 4.80 29.94 6.27
N ALA A 74 4.62 29.72 4.98
CA ALA A 74 4.98 28.46 4.36
C ALA A 74 6.46 28.07 4.58
N SER A 75 7.36 29.08 4.64
CA SER A 75 8.79 28.89 4.93
C SER A 75 9.10 28.49 6.38
N GLU A 76 8.13 28.58 7.28
CA GLU A 76 8.25 28.21 8.69
C GLU A 76 7.69 26.81 8.98
N LEU A 77 7.03 26.19 7.99
CA LEU A 77 6.53 24.84 8.11
C LEU A 77 7.64 23.83 7.81
N ASN A 78 7.76 22.84 8.67
CA ASN A 78 8.59 21.67 8.41
C ASN A 78 7.83 20.65 7.54
N PHE A 79 8.57 19.76 6.90
CA PHE A 79 7.97 18.56 6.32
C PHE A 79 7.34 17.72 7.41
N GLU A 80 6.13 17.25 7.16
CA GLU A 80 5.43 16.31 8.02
C GLU A 80 5.29 14.98 7.30
N VAL A 81 5.31 13.89 8.06
CA VAL A 81 5.04 12.54 7.59
C VAL A 81 3.84 11.98 8.34
N ILE A 82 3.09 11.08 7.71
CA ILE A 82 2.07 10.31 8.42
C ILE A 82 2.79 9.26 9.25
N GLU A 83 2.58 9.31 10.58
CA GLU A 83 3.22 8.40 11.52
C GLU A 83 2.62 7.00 11.49
N THR A 84 1.35 6.88 11.09
CA THR A 84 0.61 5.61 11.13
C THR A 84 0.41 5.06 9.72
N ALA A 85 1.15 4.00 9.40
CA ALA A 85 0.85 3.20 8.23
C ALA A 85 -0.33 2.28 8.51
N ALA A 86 -1.21 2.09 7.53
CA ALA A 86 -2.33 1.16 7.59
C ALA A 86 -2.00 -0.14 6.85
N PHE A 87 -2.42 -1.28 7.42
CA PHE A 87 -2.29 -2.57 6.76
C PHE A 87 -3.45 -2.79 5.80
N TYR A 88 -3.14 -3.14 4.57
CA TYR A 88 -4.06 -3.59 3.54
C TYR A 88 -3.64 -4.98 3.08
N GLY A 89 -4.58 -5.90 2.96
CA GLY A 89 -4.33 -7.28 2.51
C GLY A 89 -5.32 -7.71 1.43
N ASN A 90 -4.95 -8.71 0.65
CA ASN A 90 -5.84 -9.37 -0.29
C ASN A 90 -5.99 -10.83 0.10
N SER A 91 -7.14 -11.20 0.66
CA SER A 91 -7.42 -12.55 1.14
C SER A 91 -7.59 -13.54 0.00
N LYS A 92 -8.03 -13.10 -1.19
CA LYS A 92 -8.07 -13.95 -2.38
C LYS A 92 -6.67 -14.36 -2.84
N VAL A 93 -5.73 -13.41 -2.86
CA VAL A 93 -4.32 -13.69 -3.17
C VAL A 93 -3.69 -14.58 -2.11
N ALA A 94 -3.99 -14.34 -0.83
CA ALA A 94 -3.51 -15.17 0.26
C ALA A 94 -3.99 -16.63 0.12
N GLU A 95 -5.28 -16.82 -0.18
CA GLU A 95 -5.87 -18.14 -0.44
C GLU A 95 -5.18 -18.85 -1.62
N ASP A 96 -5.00 -18.15 -2.74
CA ASP A 96 -4.36 -18.70 -3.94
C ASP A 96 -2.91 -19.13 -3.71
N LEU A 97 -2.21 -18.44 -2.81
CA LEU A 97 -0.83 -18.75 -2.41
C LEU A 97 -0.73 -19.75 -1.23
N GLY A 98 -1.87 -20.14 -0.63
CA GLY A 98 -1.90 -20.98 0.57
C GLY A 98 -1.35 -20.26 1.82
N ILE A 99 -1.42 -18.94 1.87
CA ILE A 99 -0.94 -18.10 2.97
C ILE A 99 -2.12 -17.68 3.85
N THR A 100 -1.93 -17.72 5.16
CA THR A 100 -2.90 -17.19 6.13
C THR A 100 -2.30 -15.96 6.81
N PHE A 101 -3.03 -14.85 6.80
CA PHE A 101 -2.61 -13.68 7.57
C PHE A 101 -2.67 -13.97 9.07
N PRO A 102 -1.66 -13.56 9.85
CA PRO A 102 -1.73 -13.58 11.29
C PRO A 102 -2.98 -12.83 11.80
N GLU A 103 -3.67 -13.38 12.81
CA GLU A 103 -4.93 -12.83 13.32
C GLU A 103 -4.81 -11.36 13.74
N ASN A 104 -3.70 -10.98 14.35
CA ASN A 104 -3.43 -9.61 14.76
C ASN A 104 -3.27 -8.64 13.56
N LEU A 105 -2.79 -9.10 12.41
CA LEU A 105 -2.74 -8.29 11.18
C LEU A 105 -4.11 -8.22 10.52
N ALA A 106 -4.81 -9.33 10.42
CA ALA A 106 -6.12 -9.39 9.78
C ALA A 106 -7.17 -8.56 10.55
N SER A 107 -7.20 -8.65 11.89
CA SER A 107 -8.16 -7.93 12.74
C SER A 107 -7.91 -6.42 12.80
N ASN A 108 -6.67 -5.97 12.60
CA ASN A 108 -6.29 -4.56 12.58
C ASN A 108 -6.10 -4.01 11.16
N ALA A 109 -6.44 -4.79 10.14
CA ALA A 109 -6.36 -4.33 8.77
C ALA A 109 -7.30 -3.14 8.53
N LYS A 110 -6.82 -2.13 7.83
CA LYS A 110 -7.68 -1.03 7.36
C LYS A 110 -8.69 -1.56 6.36
N GLU A 111 -8.24 -2.47 5.50
CA GLU A 111 -9.09 -3.17 4.54
C GLU A 111 -8.49 -4.53 4.15
N LEU A 112 -9.36 -5.54 4.00
CA LEU A 112 -9.04 -6.84 3.43
C LEU A 112 -9.88 -7.02 2.16
N PHE A 113 -9.20 -7.00 1.01
CA PHE A 113 -9.84 -7.26 -0.27
C PHE A 113 -10.10 -8.76 -0.43
N THR A 114 -11.24 -9.10 -1.02
CA THR A 114 -11.67 -10.49 -1.26
C THR A 114 -11.65 -10.87 -2.73
N GLU A 115 -11.24 -9.94 -3.59
CA GLU A 115 -11.15 -10.11 -5.04
C GLU A 115 -9.96 -9.37 -5.60
N ILE A 116 -9.58 -9.69 -6.84
CA ILE A 116 -8.56 -8.99 -7.61
C ILE A 116 -9.26 -8.14 -8.64
N THR A 117 -9.06 -6.83 -8.59
CA THR A 117 -9.60 -5.88 -9.56
C THR A 117 -8.70 -5.83 -10.79
N GLN A 118 -9.27 -5.99 -12.00
CA GLN A 118 -8.54 -5.85 -13.27
C GLN A 118 -8.69 -4.45 -13.86
#